data_908f884c5c603532b0824c79aef7767e
#
_entry.id   908f884c5c603532b0824c79aef7767e
#
_cell.length_a   1.000
_cell.length_b   1.000
_cell.length_c   1.000
_cell.angle_alpha   90.00
_cell.angle_beta   90.00
_cell.angle_gamma   90.00
#
_symmetry.space_group_name_H-M   'P 1'
#
loop_
_entity.id
_entity.type
_entity.pdbx_description
1 polymer ?
#
loop_
_entity_poly.entity_id
_entity_poly.type
_entity_poly.pdbx_seq_one_letter_code
_entity_poly.pdbx_strand_id
1 'polypeptide(L)'
;MSEGRQLGLFDSPLRGDVSNDRRMMVWGFFALDTSRKSMDPIVYDDGLRRIEVKPSYSGMANVVDKDFIIYIASLMREKMEKGERPAQKFTFTANDFCRVSGKVVGGSAYEQIRESIDRLQGTQIKTNIETGGEGEDAWFSWISKAKINYRTTKDGKKSMRSITVELCDWLYRAILHDDMMLTYNQRYFELAPLPRRIYEIARSHMGGNEGFRINLESLKTHVGGSTPLKGFKYLVKQLLEADSLPDYGIALANQKRLEAGPMEGSERIPLKDVAVIFWRRSSGRPADFTTLPFWNPEL
;
A
#
# COMPACT_ATOMS: atom_id res chain seq x y z
N MET A 1 32.93 27.98 -13.11
CA MET A 1 31.68 28.75 -13.06
C MET A 1 30.57 27.92 -13.72
N SER A 2 29.44 27.79 -13.11
CA SER A 2 28.19 27.09 -13.46
C SER A 2 27.99 25.66 -12.93
N GLU A 3 28.09 25.46 -11.62
CA GLU A 3 27.56 24.26 -10.95
C GLU A 3 26.15 24.45 -10.34
N GLY A 4 25.56 25.63 -10.48
CA GLY A 4 24.34 26.01 -9.74
C GLY A 4 22.99 25.76 -10.42
N ARG A 5 22.91 25.10 -11.60
CA ARG A 5 21.66 24.99 -12.37
C ARG A 5 21.08 23.58 -12.57
N GLN A 6 21.65 22.56 -11.95
CA GLN A 6 21.16 21.16 -12.13
C GLN A 6 20.23 20.65 -11.03
N LEU A 7 20.05 21.39 -9.94
CA LEU A 7 19.20 20.99 -8.81
C LEU A 7 17.69 21.08 -9.08
N GLY A 8 17.25 21.76 -10.13
CA GLY A 8 15.83 21.88 -10.48
C GLY A 8 15.27 20.80 -11.43
N LEU A 9 16.08 19.82 -11.85
CA LEU A 9 15.67 18.81 -12.84
C LEU A 9 15.14 17.52 -12.21
N PHE A 10 15.40 17.28 -10.94
CA PHE A 10 15.03 16.07 -10.22
C PHE A 10 14.28 16.41 -8.94
N ASP A 11 13.23 15.62 -8.67
CA ASP A 11 12.45 15.65 -7.43
C ASP A 11 13.08 14.76 -6.33
N SER A 12 14.15 14.08 -6.62
CA SER A 12 14.95 13.27 -5.69
C SER A 12 16.23 14.01 -5.25
N PRO A 13 16.87 13.60 -4.11
CA PRO A 13 16.50 12.48 -3.25
C PRO A 13 15.39 12.83 -2.25
N LEU A 14 14.54 11.85 -1.92
CA LEU A 14 13.59 11.94 -0.82
C LEU A 14 14.36 12.01 0.51
N ARG A 15 14.06 13.01 1.34
CA ARG A 15 14.69 13.22 2.66
C ARG A 15 13.71 13.04 3.82
N GLY A 16 12.41 13.24 3.56
CA GLY A 16 11.34 13.07 4.53
C GLY A 16 10.89 11.62 4.69
N ASP A 17 9.85 11.44 5.51
CA ASP A 17 9.25 10.15 5.80
C ASP A 17 8.54 9.56 4.57
N VAL A 18 8.56 8.24 4.49
CA VAL A 18 7.78 7.50 3.49
C VAL A 18 6.30 7.55 3.86
N SER A 19 5.46 7.96 2.93
CA SER A 19 4.03 8.20 3.18
C SER A 19 3.16 7.83 1.99
N ASN A 20 1.88 7.56 2.26
CA ASN A 20 0.88 7.36 1.22
C ASN A 20 -0.52 7.78 1.71
N ASP A 21 -1.44 7.99 0.79
CA ASP A 21 -2.84 8.27 1.10
C ASP A 21 -3.51 7.08 1.80
N ARG A 22 -4.32 7.36 2.83
CA ARG A 22 -5.02 6.37 3.65
C ARG A 22 -5.95 5.48 2.81
N ARG A 23 -6.65 6.03 1.80
CA ARG A 23 -7.55 5.24 0.94
C ARG A 23 -6.79 4.15 0.17
N MET A 24 -5.55 4.46 -0.25
CA MET A 24 -4.67 3.48 -0.87
C MET A 24 -4.27 2.35 0.07
N MET A 25 -4.35 2.57 1.39
CA MET A 25 -4.09 1.55 2.40
C MET A 25 -5.36 0.76 2.76
N VAL A 26 -6.51 1.40 2.79
CA VAL A 26 -7.80 0.76 3.13
C VAL A 26 -8.22 -0.22 2.04
N TRP A 27 -8.19 0.21 0.77
CA TRP A 27 -8.80 -0.53 -0.33
C TRP A 27 -7.80 -1.42 -1.09
N GLY A 28 -8.28 -2.57 -1.55
CA GLY A 28 -7.48 -3.57 -2.27
C GLY A 28 -7.27 -3.24 -3.75
N PHE A 29 -6.68 -2.09 -4.06
CA PHE A 29 -6.40 -1.67 -5.44
C PHE A 29 -5.27 -2.42 -6.13
N PHE A 30 -4.49 -3.22 -5.41
CA PHE A 30 -3.30 -3.89 -5.91
C PHE A 30 -3.38 -5.39 -5.69
N ALA A 31 -2.97 -6.18 -6.68
CA ALA A 31 -2.92 -7.62 -6.55
C ALA A 31 -1.90 -8.05 -5.48
N LEU A 32 -2.26 -9.06 -4.68
CA LEU A 32 -1.32 -9.68 -3.74
C LEU A 32 -0.32 -10.60 -4.45
N ASP A 33 -0.80 -11.29 -5.49
CA ASP A 33 0.03 -12.22 -6.24
C ASP A 33 0.98 -11.44 -7.17
N THR A 34 2.26 -11.49 -6.85
CA THR A 34 3.31 -10.83 -7.62
C THR A 34 3.86 -11.69 -8.77
N SER A 35 3.56 -13.00 -8.76
CA SER A 35 4.05 -13.96 -9.76
C SER A 35 3.05 -14.23 -10.88
N ARG A 36 1.77 -13.97 -10.62
CA ARG A 36 0.67 -14.33 -11.49
C ARG A 36 0.27 -13.22 -12.45
N LYS A 37 0.20 -13.54 -13.72
CA LYS A 37 -0.50 -12.73 -14.72
C LYS A 37 -2.01 -13.05 -14.65
N SER A 38 -2.66 -12.78 -13.53
CA SER A 38 -4.09 -12.96 -13.42
C SER A 38 -4.81 -11.98 -14.35
N MET A 39 -5.74 -12.50 -15.13
CA MET A 39 -6.64 -11.70 -15.97
C MET A 39 -7.99 -11.48 -15.28
N ASP A 40 -8.20 -12.02 -14.10
CA ASP A 40 -9.42 -11.82 -13.34
C ASP A 40 -9.40 -10.43 -12.69
N PRO A 41 -10.44 -9.61 -12.86
CA PRO A 41 -10.52 -8.30 -12.24
C PRO A 41 -10.67 -8.44 -10.71
N ILE A 42 -10.16 -7.46 -9.97
CA ILE A 42 -10.48 -7.28 -8.57
C ILE A 42 -11.75 -6.42 -8.52
N VAL A 43 -12.77 -6.91 -7.83
CA VAL A 43 -14.03 -6.17 -7.65
C VAL A 43 -14.32 -6.08 -6.16
N TYR A 44 -14.54 -4.87 -5.70
CA TYR A 44 -15.06 -4.56 -4.37
C TYR A 44 -16.32 -3.71 -4.53
N ASP A 45 -17.39 -4.10 -3.84
CA ASP A 45 -18.66 -3.38 -3.84
C ASP A 45 -19.33 -3.59 -2.48
N ASP A 46 -19.52 -2.53 -1.71
CA ASP A 46 -20.21 -2.54 -0.41
C ASP A 46 -21.60 -1.87 -0.49
N GLY A 47 -22.07 -1.56 -1.70
CA GLY A 47 -23.31 -0.86 -1.97
C GLY A 47 -23.18 0.68 -1.98
N LEU A 48 -22.15 1.23 -1.36
CA LEU A 48 -21.83 2.66 -1.34
C LEU A 48 -20.60 2.96 -2.20
N ARG A 49 -19.58 2.10 -2.10
CA ARG A 49 -18.29 2.27 -2.75
C ARG A 49 -18.03 1.10 -3.68
N ARG A 50 -17.62 1.43 -4.88
CA ARG A 50 -17.28 0.43 -5.89
C ARG A 50 -15.88 0.66 -6.41
N ILE A 51 -15.11 -0.43 -6.46
CA ILE A 51 -13.79 -0.48 -7.07
C ILE A 51 -13.75 -1.67 -8.01
N GLU A 52 -13.34 -1.42 -9.23
CA GLU A 52 -13.07 -2.45 -10.22
C GLU A 52 -11.66 -2.22 -10.78
N VAL A 53 -10.77 -3.20 -10.65
CA VAL A 53 -9.39 -3.14 -11.13
C VAL A 53 -9.19 -4.21 -12.18
N LYS A 54 -8.85 -3.81 -13.40
CA LYS A 54 -8.65 -4.70 -14.54
C LYS A 54 -7.18 -4.77 -14.93
N PRO A 55 -6.65 -5.97 -15.18
CA PRO A 55 -5.29 -6.14 -15.67
C PRO A 55 -5.15 -5.67 -17.14
N SER A 56 -3.93 -5.34 -17.50
CA SER A 56 -3.49 -5.22 -18.89
C SER A 56 -2.85 -6.54 -19.37
N TYR A 57 -2.36 -6.53 -20.60
CA TYR A 57 -1.53 -7.63 -21.12
C TYR A 57 -0.27 -7.90 -20.26
N SER A 58 0.29 -6.85 -19.65
CA SER A 58 1.44 -6.95 -18.72
C SER A 58 1.06 -7.47 -17.33
N GLY A 59 -0.21 -7.78 -17.10
CA GLY A 59 -0.77 -8.16 -15.81
C GLY A 59 -1.33 -6.97 -15.03
N MET A 60 -1.70 -7.22 -13.79
CA MET A 60 -2.25 -6.24 -12.86
C MET A 60 -1.14 -5.64 -11.99
N ALA A 61 -1.22 -4.35 -11.71
CA ALA A 61 -0.36 -3.72 -10.71
C ALA A 61 -0.53 -4.42 -9.35
N ASN A 62 0.58 -4.76 -8.72
CA ASN A 62 0.62 -5.53 -7.48
C ASN A 62 1.22 -4.73 -6.32
N VAL A 63 1.19 -5.28 -5.13
CA VAL A 63 1.66 -4.61 -3.90
C VAL A 63 3.13 -4.18 -3.93
N VAL A 64 3.96 -4.80 -4.79
CA VAL A 64 5.37 -4.39 -4.97
C VAL A 64 5.47 -3.20 -5.93
N ASP A 65 4.60 -3.13 -6.94
CA ASP A 65 4.52 -1.98 -7.84
C ASP A 65 4.06 -0.72 -7.12
N LYS A 66 3.26 -0.89 -6.06
CA LYS A 66 2.81 0.19 -5.19
C LYS A 66 3.96 1.00 -4.56
N ASP A 67 5.17 0.42 -4.46
CA ASP A 67 6.37 1.11 -3.98
C ASP A 67 6.63 2.41 -4.77
N PHE A 68 6.31 2.43 -6.08
CA PHE A 68 6.39 3.65 -6.91
C PHE A 68 5.42 4.72 -6.45
N ILE A 69 4.19 4.33 -6.20
CA ILE A 69 3.14 5.25 -5.75
C ILE A 69 3.50 5.82 -4.37
N ILE A 70 3.95 4.95 -3.45
CA ILE A 70 4.40 5.36 -2.12
C ILE A 70 5.56 6.35 -2.23
N TYR A 71 6.55 6.08 -3.07
CA TYR A 71 7.70 6.95 -3.26
C TYR A 71 7.30 8.33 -3.79
N ILE A 72 6.45 8.39 -4.82
CA ILE A 72 6.00 9.66 -5.41
C ILE A 72 5.11 10.43 -4.42
N ALA A 73 4.19 9.74 -3.72
CA ALA A 73 3.37 10.34 -2.67
C ALA A 73 4.23 10.97 -1.56
N SER A 74 5.33 10.31 -1.19
CA SER A 74 6.29 10.83 -0.21
C SER A 74 7.00 12.08 -0.70
N LEU A 75 7.41 12.12 -1.98
CA LEU A 75 7.97 13.33 -2.61
C LEU A 75 6.96 14.49 -2.65
N MET A 76 5.69 14.19 -2.93
CA MET A 76 4.61 15.19 -2.87
C MET A 76 4.48 15.76 -1.48
N ARG A 77 4.39 14.90 -0.47
CA ARG A 77 4.26 15.30 0.93
C ARG A 77 5.44 16.16 1.38
N GLU A 78 6.67 15.78 1.07
CA GLU A 78 7.85 16.56 1.43
C GLU A 78 7.82 17.98 0.85
N LYS A 79 7.29 18.16 -0.38
CA LYS A 79 7.08 19.48 -0.97
C LYS A 79 5.97 20.26 -0.24
N MET A 80 4.85 19.61 0.05
CA MET A 80 3.74 20.24 0.78
C MET A 80 4.16 20.71 2.18
N GLU A 81 4.95 19.92 2.90
CA GLU A 81 5.51 20.28 4.22
C GLU A 81 6.44 21.49 4.16
N LYS A 82 7.06 21.77 2.99
CA LYS A 82 7.84 22.98 2.71
C LYS A 82 6.99 24.16 2.24
N GLY A 83 5.66 24.02 2.19
CA GLY A 83 4.73 25.03 1.68
C GLY A 83 4.70 25.13 0.15
N GLU A 84 5.29 24.18 -0.56
CA GLU A 84 5.28 24.12 -2.03
C GLU A 84 4.07 23.32 -2.52
N ARG A 85 3.46 23.76 -3.63
CA ARG A 85 2.49 22.95 -4.34
C ARG A 85 3.22 21.97 -5.26
N PRO A 86 3.16 20.64 -5.01
CA PRO A 86 3.83 19.68 -5.89
C PRO A 86 3.18 19.68 -7.27
N ALA A 87 3.98 19.46 -8.30
CA ALA A 87 3.47 19.19 -9.64
C ALA A 87 2.94 17.74 -9.70
N GLN A 88 2.10 17.45 -10.69
CA GLN A 88 1.61 16.08 -10.96
C GLN A 88 2.69 15.18 -11.59
N LYS A 89 3.71 15.79 -12.16
CA LYS A 89 4.81 15.15 -12.85
C LYS A 89 6.07 15.19 -12.01
N PHE A 90 6.70 14.02 -11.80
CA PHE A 90 7.91 13.85 -11.02
C PHE A 90 9.04 13.26 -11.87
N THR A 91 10.25 13.73 -11.64
CA THR A 91 11.47 13.19 -12.26
C THR A 91 12.48 12.83 -11.18
N PHE A 92 12.86 11.56 -11.13
CA PHE A 92 13.76 11.03 -10.11
C PHE A 92 14.76 10.02 -10.69
N THR A 93 15.72 9.59 -9.89
CA THR A 93 16.70 8.58 -10.28
C THR A 93 16.29 7.20 -9.80
N ALA A 94 16.62 6.17 -10.58
CA ALA A 94 16.43 4.78 -10.14
C ALA A 94 17.19 4.48 -8.85
N ASN A 95 18.35 5.14 -8.65
CA ASN A 95 19.16 4.98 -7.44
C ASN A 95 18.41 5.45 -6.19
N ASP A 96 17.77 6.63 -6.25
CA ASP A 96 17.02 7.14 -5.10
C ASP A 96 15.78 6.30 -4.81
N PHE A 97 15.02 5.92 -5.83
CA PHE A 97 13.90 5.00 -5.67
C PHE A 97 14.33 3.66 -5.01
N CYS A 98 15.42 3.05 -5.49
CA CYS A 98 15.93 1.81 -4.92
C CYS A 98 16.38 1.99 -3.46
N ARG A 99 17.05 3.10 -3.13
CA ARG A 99 17.45 3.42 -1.76
C ARG A 99 16.24 3.49 -0.81
N VAL A 100 15.17 4.18 -1.23
CA VAL A 100 13.96 4.34 -0.41
C VAL A 100 13.19 3.03 -0.28
N SER A 101 13.07 2.26 -1.36
CA SER A 101 12.33 0.99 -1.40
C SER A 101 13.15 -0.23 -0.95
N GLY A 102 14.39 -0.02 -0.44
CA GLY A 102 15.25 -1.11 0.02
C GLY A 102 15.76 -2.06 -1.07
N LYS A 103 15.67 -1.66 -2.36
CA LYS A 103 16.11 -2.49 -3.49
C LYS A 103 17.58 -2.25 -3.81
N VAL A 104 18.28 -3.31 -4.19
CA VAL A 104 19.68 -3.22 -4.67
C VAL A 104 19.70 -2.69 -6.10
N VAL A 105 20.46 -1.63 -6.34
CA VAL A 105 20.61 -1.05 -7.68
C VAL A 105 21.37 -1.99 -8.59
N GLY A 106 20.79 -2.30 -9.76
CA GLY A 106 21.41 -3.21 -10.75
C GLY A 106 20.50 -3.50 -11.92
N GLY A 107 20.94 -4.37 -12.80
CA GLY A 107 20.19 -4.72 -14.02
C GLY A 107 18.81 -5.30 -13.73
N SER A 108 18.68 -6.18 -12.73
CA SER A 108 17.39 -6.76 -12.34
C SER A 108 16.44 -5.71 -11.75
N ALA A 109 16.95 -4.73 -10.97
CA ALA A 109 16.13 -3.63 -10.46
C ALA A 109 15.61 -2.75 -11.61
N TYR A 110 16.42 -2.49 -12.62
CA TYR A 110 15.99 -1.71 -13.78
C TYR A 110 14.91 -2.42 -14.60
N GLU A 111 14.96 -3.75 -14.71
CA GLU A 111 13.91 -4.52 -15.35
C GLU A 111 12.62 -4.51 -14.53
N GLN A 112 12.70 -4.74 -13.21
CA GLN A 112 11.56 -4.64 -12.32
C GLN A 112 10.91 -3.24 -12.36
N ILE A 113 11.70 -2.17 -12.47
CA ILE A 113 11.20 -0.81 -12.63
C ILE A 113 10.37 -0.67 -13.92
N ARG A 114 10.84 -1.19 -15.05
CA ARG A 114 10.09 -1.17 -16.32
C ARG A 114 8.79 -1.93 -16.21
N GLU A 115 8.86 -3.16 -15.71
CA GLU A 115 7.67 -4.01 -15.52
C GLU A 115 6.65 -3.38 -14.58
N SER A 116 7.10 -2.72 -13.50
CA SER A 116 6.23 -2.01 -12.57
C SER A 116 5.53 -0.84 -13.26
N ILE A 117 6.27 -0.05 -14.06
CA ILE A 117 5.70 1.05 -14.83
C ILE A 117 4.67 0.53 -15.84
N ASP A 118 4.98 -0.56 -16.56
CA ASP A 118 4.06 -1.17 -17.52
C ASP A 118 2.77 -1.64 -16.85
N ARG A 119 2.85 -2.28 -15.67
CA ARG A 119 1.65 -2.67 -14.92
C ARG A 119 0.88 -1.48 -14.35
N LEU A 120 1.57 -0.49 -13.79
CA LEU A 120 0.93 0.71 -13.23
C LEU A 120 0.21 1.55 -14.29
N GLN A 121 0.79 1.65 -15.47
CA GLN A 121 0.18 2.36 -16.60
C GLN A 121 -0.90 1.52 -17.29
N GLY A 122 -0.74 0.20 -17.32
CA GLY A 122 -1.66 -0.70 -18.01
C GLY A 122 -2.88 -1.10 -17.17
N THR A 123 -2.77 -1.11 -15.83
CA THR A 123 -3.89 -1.45 -14.94
C THR A 123 -4.96 -0.38 -15.00
N GLN A 124 -6.17 -0.77 -15.40
CA GLN A 124 -7.32 0.12 -15.46
C GLN A 124 -8.14 0.03 -14.19
N ILE A 125 -8.44 1.18 -13.58
CA ILE A 125 -9.25 1.30 -12.38
C ILE A 125 -10.55 2.02 -12.71
N LYS A 126 -11.66 1.51 -12.16
CA LYS A 126 -12.93 2.19 -12.09
C LYS A 126 -13.35 2.30 -10.63
N THR A 127 -13.72 3.49 -10.18
CA THR A 127 -14.20 3.71 -8.81
C THR A 127 -15.12 4.93 -8.74
N ASN A 128 -16.01 4.92 -7.74
CA ASN A 128 -16.81 6.07 -7.33
C ASN A 128 -16.31 6.70 -6.01
N ILE A 129 -15.11 6.34 -5.57
CA ILE A 129 -14.52 6.94 -4.36
C ILE A 129 -14.14 8.38 -4.66
N GLU A 130 -14.71 9.27 -3.86
CA GLU A 130 -14.50 10.71 -3.94
C GLU A 130 -13.07 11.11 -3.54
N THR A 131 -12.50 12.09 -4.24
CA THR A 131 -11.20 12.68 -3.94
C THR A 131 -11.21 14.18 -4.17
N GLY A 132 -10.66 14.95 -3.22
CA GLY A 132 -10.59 16.42 -3.32
C GLY A 132 -11.97 17.08 -3.34
N GLY A 133 -12.99 16.45 -2.74
CA GLY A 133 -14.37 16.94 -2.74
C GLY A 133 -15.12 16.74 -4.06
N GLU A 134 -14.55 16.00 -5.02
CA GLU A 134 -15.20 15.67 -6.28
C GLU A 134 -15.70 14.22 -6.26
N GLY A 135 -17.03 14.07 -6.22
CA GLY A 135 -17.72 12.78 -6.36
C GLY A 135 -17.96 12.48 -7.83
N GLU A 136 -17.33 11.47 -8.37
CA GLU A 136 -17.44 11.06 -9.77
C GLU A 136 -17.30 9.54 -9.93
N ASP A 137 -17.89 8.99 -10.99
CA ASP A 137 -17.45 7.68 -11.50
C ASP A 137 -16.16 7.89 -12.30
N ALA A 138 -15.02 7.47 -11.76
CA ALA A 138 -13.72 7.71 -12.36
C ALA A 138 -13.16 6.45 -13.05
N TRP A 139 -12.57 6.63 -14.24
CA TRP A 139 -11.78 5.62 -14.95
C TRP A 139 -10.37 6.14 -15.17
N PHE A 140 -9.37 5.43 -14.67
CA PHE A 140 -7.98 5.86 -14.80
C PHE A 140 -7.01 4.69 -14.70
N SER A 141 -5.73 4.96 -14.99
CA SER A 141 -4.58 4.14 -14.63
C SER A 141 -3.72 4.89 -13.62
N TRP A 142 -2.94 4.21 -12.78
CA TRP A 142 -2.14 4.88 -11.74
C TRP A 142 -1.17 5.94 -12.28
N ILE A 143 -0.61 5.67 -13.45
CA ILE A 143 0.32 6.52 -14.16
C ILE A 143 -0.29 6.87 -15.51
N SER A 144 -0.51 8.16 -15.75
CA SER A 144 -1.01 8.68 -17.03
C SER A 144 0.09 8.69 -18.09
N LYS A 145 1.33 8.96 -17.67
CA LYS A 145 2.50 9.02 -18.55
C LYS A 145 3.78 8.66 -17.84
N ALA A 146 4.65 7.90 -18.50
CA ALA A 146 5.98 7.58 -17.99
C ALA A 146 7.04 7.72 -19.09
N LYS A 147 8.27 8.03 -18.68
CA LYS A 147 9.44 8.13 -19.55
C LYS A 147 10.69 7.72 -18.79
N ILE A 148 11.50 6.86 -19.38
CA ILE A 148 12.81 6.49 -18.87
C ILE A 148 13.88 7.06 -19.81
N ASN A 149 14.79 7.87 -19.26
CA ASN A 149 15.94 8.39 -20.00
C ASN A 149 17.17 7.53 -19.69
N TYR A 150 17.92 7.19 -20.73
CA TYR A 150 19.13 6.40 -20.64
C TYR A 150 20.36 7.25 -20.94
N ARG A 151 21.48 6.86 -20.31
CA ARG A 151 22.82 7.29 -20.69
C ARG A 151 23.55 6.10 -21.29
N THR A 152 24.12 6.27 -22.46
CA THR A 152 25.03 5.28 -23.04
C THR A 152 26.42 5.48 -22.44
N THR A 153 26.99 4.45 -21.83
CA THR A 153 28.35 4.45 -21.30
C THR A 153 29.35 4.32 -22.44
N LYS A 154 30.63 4.61 -22.16
CA LYS A 154 31.70 4.47 -23.17
C LYS A 154 31.78 3.07 -23.78
N ASP A 155 31.36 2.05 -23.03
CA ASP A 155 31.35 0.63 -23.44
C ASP A 155 30.05 0.24 -24.19
N GLY A 156 29.24 1.23 -24.63
CA GLY A 156 27.99 0.99 -25.35
C GLY A 156 26.81 0.49 -24.48
N LYS A 157 27.00 0.30 -23.18
CA LYS A 157 25.93 -0.13 -22.27
C LYS A 157 24.99 1.02 -21.95
N LYS A 158 23.67 0.73 -21.93
CA LYS A 158 22.64 1.70 -21.49
C LYS A 158 22.46 1.63 -19.98
N SER A 159 22.65 2.76 -19.32
CA SER A 159 22.34 2.95 -17.89
C SER A 159 21.12 3.86 -17.73
N MET A 160 20.22 3.52 -16.85
CA MET A 160 19.03 4.33 -16.53
C MET A 160 19.46 5.60 -15.80
N ARG A 161 19.19 6.76 -16.41
CA ARG A 161 19.58 8.07 -15.89
C ARG A 161 18.49 8.68 -15.02
N SER A 162 17.27 8.69 -15.53
CA SER A 162 16.13 9.26 -14.84
C SER A 162 14.83 8.59 -15.28
N ILE A 163 13.87 8.62 -14.38
CA ILE A 163 12.51 8.17 -14.56
C ILE A 163 11.62 9.39 -14.38
N THR A 164 10.76 9.67 -15.34
CA THR A 164 9.74 10.70 -15.23
C THR A 164 8.38 10.02 -15.23
N VAL A 165 7.55 10.35 -14.26
CA VAL A 165 6.20 9.80 -14.09
C VAL A 165 5.22 10.95 -13.90
N GLU A 166 4.05 10.83 -14.50
CA GLU A 166 2.90 11.70 -14.30
C GLU A 166 1.78 10.88 -13.70
N LEU A 167 1.30 11.25 -12.50
CA LEU A 167 0.22 10.56 -11.82
C LEU A 167 -1.12 10.79 -12.51
N CYS A 168 -2.11 9.92 -12.30
CA CYS A 168 -3.49 10.20 -12.66
C CYS A 168 -4.07 11.32 -11.78
N ASP A 169 -5.07 12.03 -12.31
CA ASP A 169 -5.71 13.16 -11.63
C ASP A 169 -6.35 12.74 -10.31
N TRP A 170 -7.01 11.58 -10.28
CA TRP A 170 -7.65 11.05 -9.09
C TRP A 170 -6.67 10.92 -7.92
N LEU A 171 -5.51 10.28 -8.14
CA LEU A 171 -4.51 10.08 -7.10
C LEU A 171 -3.82 11.39 -6.70
N TYR A 172 -3.55 12.25 -7.69
CA TYR A 172 -2.95 13.56 -7.44
C TYR A 172 -3.86 14.42 -6.56
N ARG A 173 -5.18 14.48 -6.85
CA ARG A 173 -6.16 15.18 -6.01
C ARG A 173 -6.24 14.58 -4.61
N ALA A 174 -6.28 13.25 -4.52
CA ALA A 174 -6.32 12.54 -3.24
C ALA A 174 -5.18 12.96 -2.31
N ILE A 175 -3.95 13.00 -2.81
CA ILE A 175 -2.77 13.38 -2.02
C ILE A 175 -2.76 14.87 -1.70
N LEU A 176 -3.18 15.71 -2.65
CA LEU A 176 -3.04 17.16 -2.53
C LEU A 176 -4.08 17.80 -1.59
N HIS A 177 -5.31 17.28 -1.57
CA HIS A 177 -6.45 17.97 -0.97
C HIS A 177 -7.04 17.30 0.26
N ASP A 178 -6.85 16.01 0.45
CA ASP A 178 -7.61 15.29 1.46
C ASP A 178 -6.88 15.11 2.81
N ASP A 179 -5.63 15.55 2.89
CA ASP A 179 -4.75 15.51 4.10
C ASP A 179 -4.79 14.16 4.86
N MET A 180 -4.97 13.08 4.11
CA MET A 180 -5.08 11.72 4.65
C MET A 180 -3.76 10.94 4.57
N MET A 181 -2.63 11.64 4.54
CA MET A 181 -1.32 11.01 4.41
C MET A 181 -0.91 10.32 5.71
N LEU A 182 -0.57 9.03 5.59
CA LEU A 182 -0.05 8.22 6.69
C LEU A 182 1.39 7.78 6.38
N THR A 183 2.27 7.89 7.38
CA THR A 183 3.66 7.44 7.28
C THR A 183 3.77 5.93 7.37
N TYR A 184 4.76 5.36 6.67
CA TYR A 184 5.15 3.97 6.77
C TYR A 184 6.39 3.79 7.66
N ASN A 185 6.46 2.66 8.33
CA ASN A 185 7.73 2.20 8.86
C ASN A 185 8.65 1.77 7.70
N GLN A 186 9.93 2.12 7.75
CA GLN A 186 10.88 1.77 6.69
C GLN A 186 10.96 0.26 6.42
N ARG A 187 10.81 -0.58 7.46
CA ARG A 187 10.78 -2.04 7.34
C ARG A 187 9.57 -2.60 6.57
N TYR A 188 8.59 -1.75 6.22
CA TYR A 188 7.48 -2.15 5.35
C TYR A 188 7.99 -2.74 4.02
N PHE A 189 9.03 -2.18 3.44
CA PHE A 189 9.57 -2.63 2.16
C PHE A 189 10.24 -4.00 2.22
N GLU A 190 10.57 -4.50 3.42
CA GLU A 190 11.12 -5.83 3.66
C GLU A 190 10.03 -6.91 3.75
N LEU A 191 8.77 -6.50 3.96
CA LEU A 191 7.67 -7.43 4.14
C LEU A 191 7.29 -8.13 2.83
N ALA A 192 6.88 -9.40 2.95
CA ALA A 192 6.23 -10.15 1.87
C ALA A 192 4.84 -9.56 1.52
N PRO A 193 4.24 -9.87 0.37
CA PRO A 193 3.00 -9.25 -0.10
C PRO A 193 1.83 -9.25 0.90
N LEU A 194 1.51 -10.38 1.51
CA LEU A 194 0.41 -10.47 2.48
C LEU A 194 0.69 -9.67 3.76
N PRO A 195 1.85 -9.78 4.43
CA PRO A 195 2.22 -8.90 5.53
C PRO A 195 2.16 -7.40 5.20
N ARG A 196 2.60 -6.97 4.01
CA ARG A 196 2.46 -5.57 3.55
C ARG A 196 1.02 -5.11 3.58
N ARG A 197 0.14 -5.92 3.00
CA ARG A 197 -1.28 -5.59 2.93
C ARG A 197 -1.94 -5.55 4.31
N ILE A 198 -1.61 -6.49 5.19
CA ILE A 198 -2.11 -6.50 6.57
C ILE A 198 -1.56 -5.30 7.36
N TYR A 199 -0.28 -4.93 7.17
CA TYR A 199 0.29 -3.72 7.76
C TYR A 199 -0.48 -2.46 7.36
N GLU A 200 -0.80 -2.30 6.08
CA GLU A 200 -1.55 -1.15 5.58
C GLU A 200 -2.96 -1.06 6.19
N ILE A 201 -3.66 -2.18 6.30
CA ILE A 201 -4.97 -2.24 6.95
C ILE A 201 -4.83 -1.85 8.43
N ALA A 202 -3.84 -2.42 9.14
CA ALA A 202 -3.58 -2.04 10.52
C ALA A 202 -3.28 -0.55 10.65
N ARG A 203 -2.41 0.01 9.77
CA ARG A 203 -2.02 1.42 9.78
C ARG A 203 -3.20 2.36 9.52
N SER A 204 -4.04 2.03 8.54
CA SER A 204 -5.16 2.88 8.14
C SER A 204 -6.30 2.94 9.17
N HIS A 205 -6.48 1.88 9.96
CA HIS A 205 -7.56 1.79 10.95
C HIS A 205 -7.12 2.05 12.39
N MET A 206 -5.82 2.07 12.66
CA MET A 206 -5.34 2.33 14.00
C MET A 206 -5.72 3.73 14.51
N GLY A 207 -5.65 4.76 13.66
CA GLY A 207 -5.99 6.14 14.03
C GLY A 207 -5.33 6.57 15.33
N GLY A 208 -6.12 7.10 16.26
CA GLY A 208 -5.72 7.45 17.64
C GLY A 208 -5.83 6.28 18.64
N ASN A 209 -6.34 5.11 18.23
CA ASN A 209 -6.58 3.98 19.12
C ASN A 209 -5.29 3.23 19.45
N GLU A 210 -5.28 2.57 20.61
CA GLU A 210 -4.19 1.65 20.99
C GLU A 210 -4.24 0.33 20.24
N GLY A 211 -5.44 -0.06 19.77
CA GLY A 211 -5.70 -1.27 19.00
C GLY A 211 -7.12 -1.31 18.46
N PHE A 212 -7.43 -2.34 17.68
CA PHE A 212 -8.79 -2.62 17.19
C PHE A 212 -8.98 -4.11 16.91
N ARG A 213 -10.24 -4.51 16.73
CA ARG A 213 -10.68 -5.87 16.40
C ARG A 213 -11.35 -5.89 15.04
N ILE A 214 -11.11 -6.91 14.24
CA ILE A 214 -11.77 -7.14 12.95
C ILE A 214 -12.10 -8.63 12.79
N ASN A 215 -13.25 -8.95 12.19
CA ASN A 215 -13.55 -10.32 11.81
C ASN A 215 -12.56 -10.84 10.77
N LEU A 216 -12.20 -12.13 10.86
CA LEU A 216 -11.30 -12.76 9.89
C LEU A 216 -11.84 -12.66 8.45
N GLU A 217 -13.14 -12.78 8.25
CA GLU A 217 -13.78 -12.67 6.94
C GLU A 217 -13.71 -11.26 6.39
N SER A 218 -14.01 -10.25 7.22
CA SER A 218 -13.86 -8.83 6.86
C SER A 218 -12.41 -8.50 6.54
N LEU A 219 -11.45 -8.96 7.35
CA LEU A 219 -10.04 -8.78 7.06
C LEU A 219 -9.66 -9.40 5.71
N LYS A 220 -10.11 -10.64 5.43
CA LYS A 220 -9.85 -11.30 4.15
C LYS A 220 -10.41 -10.50 2.97
N THR A 221 -11.62 -9.96 3.09
CA THR A 221 -12.25 -9.12 2.07
C THR A 221 -11.40 -7.89 1.75
N HIS A 222 -10.90 -7.19 2.79
CA HIS A 222 -10.06 -6.01 2.63
C HIS A 222 -8.63 -6.31 2.16
N VAL A 223 -8.11 -7.47 2.56
CA VAL A 223 -6.82 -7.96 2.06
C VAL A 223 -6.91 -8.28 0.57
N GLY A 224 -8.03 -8.85 0.14
CA GLY A 224 -8.22 -9.34 -1.23
C GLY A 224 -7.60 -10.73 -1.45
N GLY A 225 -7.53 -11.12 -2.70
CA GLY A 225 -6.96 -12.42 -3.11
C GLY A 225 -7.96 -13.57 -3.08
N SER A 226 -7.61 -14.64 -3.79
CA SER A 226 -8.47 -15.81 -4.04
C SER A 226 -8.37 -16.90 -2.98
N THR A 227 -7.48 -16.76 -1.98
CA THR A 227 -7.26 -17.79 -0.95
C THR A 227 -8.53 -18.05 -0.15
N PRO A 228 -9.03 -19.30 -0.02
CA PRO A 228 -10.19 -19.62 0.81
C PRO A 228 -9.97 -19.21 2.28
N LEU A 229 -11.06 -18.88 3.01
CA LEU A 229 -11.00 -18.37 4.38
C LEU A 229 -10.19 -19.26 5.34
N LYS A 230 -10.27 -20.59 5.19
CA LYS A 230 -9.47 -21.55 5.98
C LYS A 230 -7.97 -21.39 5.73
N GLY A 231 -7.58 -21.25 4.45
CA GLY A 231 -6.18 -21.01 4.05
C GLY A 231 -5.71 -19.64 4.53
N PHE A 232 -6.56 -18.63 4.42
CA PHE A 232 -6.26 -17.29 4.93
C PHE A 232 -6.01 -17.27 6.44
N LYS A 233 -6.84 -17.96 7.23
CA LYS A 233 -6.59 -18.15 8.67
C LYS A 233 -5.22 -18.76 8.96
N TYR A 234 -4.81 -19.74 8.16
CA TYR A 234 -3.48 -20.35 8.30
C TYR A 234 -2.36 -19.36 8.03
N LEU A 235 -2.48 -18.55 6.95
CA LEU A 235 -1.51 -17.50 6.64
C LEU A 235 -1.42 -16.41 7.71
N VAL A 236 -2.56 -16.01 8.28
CA VAL A 236 -2.58 -15.06 9.42
C VAL A 236 -1.91 -15.67 10.65
N LYS A 237 -2.08 -16.99 10.90
CA LYS A 237 -1.34 -17.68 11.97
C LYS A 237 0.17 -17.66 11.76
N GLN A 238 0.62 -17.94 10.54
CA GLN A 238 2.05 -17.87 10.21
C GLN A 238 2.60 -16.46 10.43
N LEU A 239 1.84 -15.42 10.06
CA LEU A 239 2.22 -14.03 10.30
C LEU A 239 2.33 -13.71 11.79
N LEU A 240 1.41 -14.23 12.60
CA LEU A 240 1.42 -14.10 14.05
C LEU A 240 2.66 -14.78 14.66
N GLU A 241 2.98 -15.99 14.23
CA GLU A 241 4.15 -16.76 14.68
C GLU A 241 5.47 -16.10 14.28
N ALA A 242 5.52 -15.53 13.06
CA ALA A 242 6.69 -14.79 12.57
C ALA A 242 6.88 -13.44 13.25
N ASP A 243 5.83 -12.88 13.86
CA ASP A 243 5.80 -11.57 14.53
C ASP A 243 6.47 -10.43 13.72
N SER A 244 6.28 -10.44 12.40
CA SER A 244 7.06 -9.64 11.45
C SER A 244 6.51 -8.23 11.16
N LEU A 245 5.29 -7.89 11.62
CA LEU A 245 4.74 -6.53 11.41
C LEU A 245 5.52 -5.51 12.26
N PRO A 246 6.09 -4.45 11.65
CA PRO A 246 7.02 -3.57 12.38
C PRO A 246 6.38 -2.78 13.52
N ASP A 247 5.20 -2.20 13.33
CA ASP A 247 4.58 -1.28 14.30
C ASP A 247 3.45 -1.92 15.09
N TYR A 248 3.00 -3.10 14.67
CA TYR A 248 1.77 -3.71 15.16
C TYR A 248 1.98 -5.14 15.66
N GLY A 249 1.41 -5.43 16.84
CA GLY A 249 1.19 -6.79 17.28
C GLY A 249 -0.14 -7.31 16.71
N ILE A 250 -0.25 -8.63 16.56
CA ILE A 250 -1.43 -9.31 16.04
C ILE A 250 -1.76 -10.54 16.90
N ALA A 251 -3.05 -10.81 17.10
CA ALA A 251 -3.53 -12.02 17.76
C ALA A 251 -4.81 -12.52 17.10
N LEU A 252 -5.12 -13.81 17.34
CA LEU A 252 -6.40 -14.40 16.99
C LEU A 252 -7.18 -14.69 18.29
N ALA A 253 -8.47 -14.34 18.29
CA ALA A 253 -9.37 -14.57 19.42
C ALA A 253 -10.72 -15.15 18.96
N ASN A 254 -11.44 -15.74 19.88
CA ASN A 254 -12.83 -16.11 19.64
C ASN A 254 -13.72 -14.93 20.01
N GLN A 255 -14.40 -14.35 19.03
CA GLN A 255 -15.24 -13.17 19.23
C GLN A 255 -16.33 -13.38 20.27
N LYS A 256 -17.03 -14.53 20.24
CA LYS A 256 -18.07 -14.85 21.22
C LYS A 256 -17.55 -14.94 22.65
N ARG A 257 -16.30 -15.42 22.81
CA ARG A 257 -15.66 -15.46 24.15
C ARG A 257 -15.25 -14.06 24.61
N LEU A 258 -14.80 -13.20 23.68
CA LEU A 258 -14.53 -11.81 24.03
C LEU A 258 -15.79 -11.08 24.52
N GLU A 259 -16.96 -11.42 23.97
CA GLU A 259 -18.26 -10.83 24.37
C GLU A 259 -18.83 -11.47 25.67
N ALA A 260 -18.52 -12.74 25.93
CA ALA A 260 -19.04 -13.52 27.07
C ALA A 260 -18.13 -13.51 28.30
N GLY A 261 -16.94 -12.90 28.22
CA GLY A 261 -15.92 -12.95 29.28
C GLY A 261 -15.03 -14.20 29.25
N PRO A 262 -14.08 -14.35 30.18
CA PRO A 262 -13.10 -15.44 30.17
C PRO A 262 -13.79 -16.79 30.41
N MET A 263 -13.71 -17.67 29.41
CA MET A 263 -14.10 -19.08 29.53
C MET A 263 -12.87 -19.97 29.38
N GLU A 264 -12.75 -20.97 30.20
CA GLU A 264 -11.72 -22.04 30.14
C GLU A 264 -12.04 -23.04 29.03
N GLY A 265 -11.06 -23.41 28.22
CA GLY A 265 -11.13 -24.56 27.31
C GLY A 265 -10.45 -24.31 25.95
N SER A 266 -9.79 -25.36 25.43
CA SER A 266 -9.09 -25.37 24.12
C SER A 266 -10.03 -25.69 22.94
N GLU A 267 -11.18 -25.06 22.85
CA GLU A 267 -12.12 -25.30 21.74
C GLU A 267 -11.66 -24.75 20.40
N ARG A 268 -11.92 -25.52 19.36
CA ARG A 268 -11.68 -25.11 17.97
C ARG A 268 -12.61 -23.95 17.61
N ILE A 269 -12.07 -22.75 17.42
CA ILE A 269 -12.84 -21.55 17.04
C ILE A 269 -13.41 -21.74 15.62
N PRO A 270 -14.74 -21.72 15.43
CA PRO A 270 -15.36 -21.69 14.10
C PRO A 270 -14.85 -20.49 13.30
N LEU A 271 -14.68 -20.64 11.98
CA LEU A 271 -14.10 -19.57 11.14
C LEU A 271 -14.86 -18.24 11.25
N LYS A 272 -16.19 -18.30 11.32
CA LYS A 272 -17.07 -17.12 11.45
C LYS A 272 -16.91 -16.37 12.78
N ASP A 273 -16.41 -17.05 13.82
CA ASP A 273 -16.24 -16.50 15.15
C ASP A 273 -14.78 -16.08 15.43
N VAL A 274 -13.92 -16.09 14.41
CA VAL A 274 -12.53 -15.67 14.56
C VAL A 274 -12.44 -14.16 14.41
N ALA A 275 -11.98 -13.49 15.48
CA ALA A 275 -11.54 -12.11 15.45
C ALA A 275 -10.01 -12.03 15.31
N VAL A 276 -9.54 -11.09 14.53
CA VAL A 276 -8.14 -10.68 14.44
C VAL A 276 -7.99 -9.39 15.22
N ILE A 277 -7.04 -9.37 16.14
CA ILE A 277 -6.76 -8.25 17.03
C ILE A 277 -5.48 -7.60 16.58
N PHE A 278 -5.47 -6.27 16.46
CA PHE A 278 -4.30 -5.47 16.21
C PHE A 278 -4.07 -4.50 17.37
N TRP A 279 -2.81 -4.25 17.73
CA TRP A 279 -2.43 -3.22 18.71
C TRP A 279 -1.11 -2.58 18.32
N ARG A 280 -0.87 -1.34 18.83
CA ARG A 280 0.42 -0.68 18.68
C ARG A 280 1.46 -1.38 19.56
N ARG A 281 2.61 -1.72 19.00
CA ARG A 281 3.71 -2.29 19.79
C ARG A 281 4.22 -1.31 20.83
N SER A 282 4.17 0.00 20.53
CA SER A 282 4.57 1.07 21.46
C SER A 282 3.71 1.15 22.72
N SER A 283 2.44 0.74 22.65
CA SER A 283 1.52 0.70 23.80
C SER A 283 1.56 -0.66 24.53
N GLY A 284 2.30 -1.64 23.99
CA GLY A 284 2.30 -3.00 24.50
C GLY A 284 1.04 -3.79 24.12
N ARG A 285 1.05 -5.09 24.45
CA ARG A 285 -0.12 -5.96 24.22
C ARG A 285 -1.21 -5.63 25.24
N PRO A 286 -2.45 -5.31 24.82
CA PRO A 286 -3.56 -5.08 25.73
C PRO A 286 -3.81 -6.30 26.63
N ALA A 287 -4.05 -6.06 27.92
CA ALA A 287 -4.40 -7.11 28.87
C ALA A 287 -5.80 -7.69 28.60
N ASP A 288 -6.70 -6.83 28.12
CA ASP A 288 -8.06 -7.18 27.77
C ASP A 288 -8.41 -6.69 26.35
N PHE A 289 -8.68 -7.63 25.45
CA PHE A 289 -9.08 -7.31 24.07
C PHE A 289 -10.54 -6.87 23.95
N THR A 290 -11.36 -7.06 24.98
CA THR A 290 -12.78 -6.64 24.94
C THR A 290 -12.92 -5.12 24.90
N THR A 291 -11.97 -4.41 25.47
CA THR A 291 -11.93 -2.93 25.51
C THR A 291 -11.62 -2.29 24.17
N LEU A 292 -11.05 -3.06 23.24
CA LEU A 292 -10.67 -2.52 21.93
C LEU A 292 -11.90 -2.32 21.04
N PRO A 293 -11.96 -1.21 20.28
CA PRO A 293 -13.06 -0.96 19.36
C PRO A 293 -13.13 -2.03 18.28
N PHE A 294 -14.34 -2.34 17.85
CA PHE A 294 -14.55 -3.15 16.67
C PHE A 294 -14.30 -2.31 15.42
N TRP A 295 -13.67 -2.90 14.43
CA TRP A 295 -13.40 -2.23 13.17
C TRP A 295 -14.70 -1.73 12.53
N ASN A 296 -14.72 -0.44 12.17
CA ASN A 296 -15.80 0.19 11.44
C ASN A 296 -15.30 0.55 10.03
N PRO A 297 -15.93 0.05 8.95
CA PRO A 297 -15.56 0.38 7.58
C PRO A 297 -15.79 1.87 7.22
N GLU A 298 -16.57 2.60 8.02
CA GLU A 298 -16.90 4.00 7.78
C GLU A 298 -15.84 4.99 8.29
N LEU A 299 -14.90 4.53 9.10
CA LEU A 299 -13.75 5.29 9.60
C LEU A 299 -12.53 5.07 8.73
#